data_b96cbc8823c22ab4e94f52eb46882591
#
_entry.id   b96cbc8823c22ab4e94f52eb46882591
#
_cell.length_a   1.000
_cell.length_b   1.000
_cell.length_c   1.000
_cell.angle_alpha   90.00
_cell.angle_beta   90.00
_cell.angle_gamma   90.00
#
_symmetry.space_group_name_H-M   'P 1'
#
loop_
_entity.id
_entity.type
_entity.pdbx_description
1 polymer ?
#
loop_
_entity_poly.entity_id
_entity_poly.type
_entity_poly.pdbx_seq_one_letter_code
_entity_poly.pdbx_strand_id
1 'polypeptide(L)'
;MNEEDGMNGLMQAAEKAVKQSLVLKKNESFLLVTDSHKLEIAEALALWAEESGAETTTYLMTETLRPITAPTALFERLCEQASAMAYVLDARIAEKPFRGYMVKAGTTHGRICMMPGLTVDMMERLVNIDFGVLDQQGQKLIQALQDADEVLVENQAGTHIRFSVKGRTWKNDNGDISQKGKHGNLPAGEIFTAPVEKSFNGRIVIRLIDDKLGQGILEFSGGRLKGFKGEGISEIMAQIGDDETGRIIGEFGIGTNPGARICPNMLEAEKAYGTAHFAIGDSYGLGQNSSSHHYDALVDKISLKVGGRTIINQGKFLI
;
A
#
# COMPACT_ATOMS: atom_id res chain seq x y z
N MET A 1 -17.01 10.68 21.72
CA MET A 1 -16.18 11.58 20.93
C MET A 1 -17.14 12.65 20.42
N ASN A 2 -16.89 13.91 20.73
CA ASN A 2 -17.75 14.99 20.24
C ASN A 2 -17.46 15.23 18.76
N GLU A 3 -18.45 15.67 17.99
CA GLU A 3 -18.28 15.96 16.54
C GLU A 3 -17.17 17.00 16.29
N GLU A 4 -16.95 17.94 17.20
CA GLU A 4 -15.86 18.92 17.14
C GLU A 4 -14.46 18.30 17.29
N ASP A 5 -14.30 17.24 18.10
CA ASP A 5 -13.01 16.54 18.27
C ASP A 5 -12.66 15.72 17.01
N GLY A 6 -13.67 15.11 16.36
CA GLY A 6 -13.50 14.35 15.13
C GLY A 6 -13.15 15.24 13.93
N MET A 7 -13.80 16.37 13.78
CA MET A 7 -13.49 17.34 12.73
C MET A 7 -12.06 17.91 12.87
N ASN A 8 -11.58 18.08 14.10
CA ASN A 8 -10.22 18.52 14.37
C ASN A 8 -9.19 17.45 13.93
N GLY A 9 -9.45 16.16 14.19
CA GLY A 9 -8.55 15.06 13.80
C GLY A 9 -8.42 14.91 12.28
N LEU A 10 -9.53 14.94 11.53
CA LEU A 10 -9.53 14.89 10.08
C LEU A 10 -8.79 16.10 9.46
N MET A 11 -9.02 17.30 9.98
CA MET A 11 -8.35 18.51 9.49
C MET A 11 -6.84 18.47 9.73
N GLN A 12 -6.39 17.99 10.90
CA GLN A 12 -4.96 17.79 11.18
C GLN A 12 -4.33 16.75 10.25
N ALA A 13 -5.03 15.64 9.98
CA ALA A 13 -4.57 14.62 9.04
C ALA A 13 -4.46 15.16 7.61
N ALA A 14 -5.46 15.94 7.17
CA ALA A 14 -5.45 16.60 5.87
C ALA A 14 -4.30 17.62 5.75
N GLU A 15 -4.03 18.40 6.80
CA GLU A 15 -2.87 19.28 6.86
C GLU A 15 -1.56 18.52 6.62
N LYS A 16 -1.37 17.41 7.33
CA LYS A 16 -0.15 16.58 7.16
C LYS A 16 -0.06 15.99 5.76
N ALA A 17 -1.16 15.47 5.21
CA ALA A 17 -1.18 14.96 3.84
C ALA A 17 -0.76 16.03 2.82
N VAL A 18 -1.27 17.25 2.98
CA VAL A 18 -0.99 18.37 2.07
C VAL A 18 0.40 18.95 2.27
N LYS A 19 0.78 19.25 3.54
CA LYS A 19 2.01 20.01 3.86
C LYS A 19 3.24 19.15 4.07
N GLN A 20 3.09 17.88 4.47
CA GLN A 20 4.24 17.01 4.77
C GLN A 20 4.40 15.87 3.75
N SER A 21 3.31 15.30 3.24
CA SER A 21 3.35 14.22 2.26
C SER A 21 3.44 14.76 0.82
N LEU A 22 2.42 15.46 0.33
CA LEU A 22 2.42 16.06 -1.01
C LEU A 22 3.31 17.31 -1.10
N VAL A 23 3.50 18.04 0.00
CA VAL A 23 4.26 19.29 0.09
C VAL A 23 3.80 20.28 -0.99
N LEU A 24 2.49 20.55 -1.01
CA LEU A 24 1.91 21.48 -1.99
C LEU A 24 2.45 22.89 -1.80
N LYS A 25 2.74 23.55 -2.91
CA LYS A 25 3.32 24.89 -2.94
C LYS A 25 2.34 25.88 -3.56
N LYS A 26 2.58 27.14 -3.27
CA LYS A 26 1.83 28.26 -3.87
C LYS A 26 1.92 28.17 -5.41
N ASN A 27 0.76 28.38 -6.07
CA ASN A 27 0.57 28.33 -7.52
C ASN A 27 0.86 26.94 -8.16
N GLU A 28 0.95 25.86 -7.39
CA GLU A 28 0.92 24.51 -7.96
C GLU A 28 -0.51 24.13 -8.34
N SER A 29 -0.68 23.52 -9.51
CA SER A 29 -1.98 22.95 -9.90
C SER A 29 -2.18 21.60 -9.21
N PHE A 30 -3.23 21.51 -8.38
CA PHE A 30 -3.59 20.31 -7.64
C PHE A 30 -4.91 19.73 -8.12
N LEU A 31 -4.90 18.49 -8.61
CA LEU A 31 -6.09 17.75 -9.03
C LEU A 31 -6.47 16.75 -7.95
N LEU A 32 -7.60 16.98 -7.30
CA LEU A 32 -8.20 16.10 -6.32
C LEU A 32 -9.34 15.31 -6.97
N VAL A 33 -9.21 13.99 -7.05
CA VAL A 33 -10.23 13.11 -7.64
C VAL A 33 -10.92 12.35 -6.53
N THR A 34 -12.25 12.50 -6.45
CA THR A 34 -13.06 11.94 -5.37
C THR A 34 -14.41 11.41 -5.86
N ASP A 35 -15.14 10.73 -4.99
CA ASP A 35 -16.55 10.35 -5.16
C ASP A 35 -17.41 10.86 -4.00
N SER A 36 -18.72 10.63 -4.08
CA SER A 36 -19.67 11.08 -3.05
C SER A 36 -19.44 10.44 -1.67
N HIS A 37 -18.83 9.24 -1.60
CA HIS A 37 -18.56 8.53 -0.34
C HIS A 37 -17.33 9.08 0.40
N LYS A 38 -16.44 9.78 -0.31
CA LYS A 38 -15.19 10.31 0.22
C LYS A 38 -15.14 11.84 0.25
N LEU A 39 -16.28 12.49 0.02
CA LEU A 39 -16.36 13.94 -0.13
C LEU A 39 -15.84 14.70 1.10
N GLU A 40 -16.15 14.23 2.31
CA GLU A 40 -15.68 14.83 3.57
C GLU A 40 -14.14 14.87 3.65
N ILE A 41 -13.48 13.80 3.26
CA ILE A 41 -12.00 13.74 3.22
C ILE A 41 -11.46 14.67 2.12
N ALA A 42 -12.12 14.67 0.97
CA ALA A 42 -11.72 15.51 -0.16
C ALA A 42 -11.84 17.00 0.17
N GLU A 43 -12.91 17.42 0.84
CA GLU A 43 -13.11 18.79 1.28
C GLU A 43 -12.02 19.24 2.27
N ALA A 44 -11.66 18.40 3.24
CA ALA A 44 -10.58 18.69 4.18
C ALA A 44 -9.22 18.86 3.46
N LEU A 45 -8.93 18.01 2.48
CA LEU A 45 -7.72 18.11 1.66
C LEU A 45 -7.72 19.37 0.79
N ALA A 46 -8.86 19.70 0.16
CA ALA A 46 -8.99 20.89 -0.68
C ALA A 46 -8.79 22.18 0.12
N LEU A 47 -9.36 22.28 1.33
CA LEU A 47 -9.18 23.43 2.22
C LEU A 47 -7.68 23.68 2.54
N TRP A 48 -6.94 22.63 2.89
CA TRP A 48 -5.50 22.77 3.18
C TRP A 48 -4.66 23.02 1.93
N ALA A 49 -5.08 22.50 0.77
CA ALA A 49 -4.43 22.80 -0.51
C ALA A 49 -4.58 24.28 -0.87
N GLU A 50 -5.78 24.84 -0.74
CA GLU A 50 -6.07 26.27 -0.94
C GLU A 50 -5.31 27.14 0.08
N GLU A 51 -5.26 26.74 1.35
CA GLU A 51 -4.49 27.43 2.39
C GLU A 51 -2.99 27.45 2.07
N SER A 52 -2.48 26.40 1.40
CA SER A 52 -1.10 26.33 0.90
C SER A 52 -0.87 27.21 -0.34
N GLY A 53 -1.93 27.81 -0.89
CA GLY A 53 -1.90 28.65 -2.09
C GLY A 53 -1.86 27.85 -3.40
N ALA A 54 -2.20 26.57 -3.38
CA ALA A 54 -2.32 25.75 -4.58
C ALA A 54 -3.60 26.08 -5.35
N GLU A 55 -3.55 25.98 -6.69
CA GLU A 55 -4.71 26.09 -7.57
C GLU A 55 -5.44 24.74 -7.60
N THR A 56 -6.45 24.59 -6.74
CA THR A 56 -7.13 23.31 -6.50
C THR A 56 -8.29 23.10 -7.47
N THR A 57 -8.33 21.96 -8.12
CA THR A 57 -9.46 21.46 -8.92
C THR A 57 -9.95 20.14 -8.33
N THR A 58 -11.20 20.09 -7.90
CA THR A 58 -11.84 18.85 -7.44
C THR A 58 -12.67 18.24 -8.57
N TYR A 59 -12.33 17.00 -8.94
CA TYR A 59 -13.09 16.21 -9.90
C TYR A 59 -13.93 15.16 -9.15
N LEU A 60 -15.24 15.41 -9.08
CA LEU A 60 -16.20 14.51 -8.45
C LEU A 60 -16.66 13.44 -9.46
N MET A 61 -16.31 12.19 -9.22
CA MET A 61 -16.81 11.05 -9.97
C MET A 61 -18.21 10.66 -9.51
N THR A 62 -19.18 10.73 -10.41
CA THR A 62 -20.55 10.35 -10.10
C THR A 62 -20.71 8.83 -10.09
N GLU A 63 -21.47 8.31 -9.14
CA GLU A 63 -21.70 6.88 -8.96
C GLU A 63 -22.31 6.18 -10.19
N THR A 64 -23.11 6.93 -10.97
CA THR A 64 -23.74 6.42 -12.21
C THR A 64 -22.74 6.09 -13.32
N LEU A 65 -21.53 6.64 -13.25
CA LEU A 65 -20.47 6.40 -14.22
C LEU A 65 -19.45 5.32 -13.77
N ARG A 66 -19.59 4.83 -12.56
CA ARG A 66 -18.68 3.82 -11.99
C ARG A 66 -19.23 2.39 -12.21
N PRO A 67 -18.38 1.38 -12.43
CA PRO A 67 -16.91 1.45 -12.41
C PRO A 67 -16.32 2.07 -13.68
N ILE A 68 -15.30 2.92 -13.48
CA ILE A 68 -14.54 3.54 -14.58
C ILE A 68 -13.27 2.74 -14.84
N THR A 69 -13.08 2.31 -16.09
CA THR A 69 -11.90 1.53 -16.48
C THR A 69 -10.90 2.33 -17.31
N ALA A 70 -11.35 3.42 -17.93
CA ALA A 70 -10.54 4.31 -18.75
C ALA A 70 -10.93 5.79 -18.53
N PRO A 71 -10.01 6.74 -18.66
CA PRO A 71 -10.29 8.16 -18.57
C PRO A 71 -11.08 8.67 -19.79
N THR A 72 -11.77 9.79 -19.61
CA THR A 72 -12.29 10.59 -20.74
C THR A 72 -11.22 11.57 -21.23
N ALA A 73 -11.31 12.06 -22.46
CA ALA A 73 -10.37 13.03 -23.00
C ALA A 73 -10.33 14.36 -22.21
N LEU A 74 -11.44 14.74 -21.54
CA LEU A 74 -11.43 15.89 -20.64
C LEU A 74 -10.61 15.60 -19.38
N PHE A 75 -10.79 14.42 -18.80
CA PHE A 75 -10.07 14.02 -17.60
C PHE A 75 -8.56 13.86 -17.84
N GLU A 76 -8.18 13.35 -19.02
CA GLU A 76 -6.78 13.28 -19.44
C GLU A 76 -6.12 14.66 -19.44
N ARG A 77 -6.79 15.66 -20.02
CA ARG A 77 -6.27 17.05 -20.02
C ARG A 77 -6.14 17.65 -18.62
N LEU A 78 -7.03 17.32 -17.69
CA LEU A 78 -6.88 17.75 -16.28
C LEU A 78 -5.62 17.12 -15.65
N CYS A 79 -5.39 15.83 -15.89
CA CYS A 79 -4.18 15.15 -15.41
C CYS A 79 -2.91 15.73 -16.01
N GLU A 80 -2.89 16.07 -17.31
CA GLU A 80 -1.74 16.67 -17.98
C GLU A 80 -1.33 18.03 -17.40
N GLN A 81 -2.29 18.79 -16.88
CA GLN A 81 -2.06 20.12 -16.31
C GLN A 81 -1.74 20.11 -14.81
N ALA A 82 -1.97 18.98 -14.13
CA ALA A 82 -1.78 18.88 -12.69
C ALA A 82 -0.31 18.56 -12.34
N SER A 83 0.30 19.40 -11.50
CA SER A 83 1.63 19.15 -10.93
C SER A 83 1.59 18.28 -9.66
N ALA A 84 0.42 18.16 -9.04
CA ALA A 84 0.16 17.25 -7.94
C ALA A 84 -1.26 16.68 -8.06
N MET A 85 -1.44 15.43 -7.65
CA MET A 85 -2.74 14.76 -7.70
C MET A 85 -3.02 14.01 -6.40
N ALA A 86 -4.30 13.86 -6.05
CA ALA A 86 -4.76 12.92 -5.04
C ALA A 86 -5.95 12.11 -5.57
N TYR A 87 -5.92 10.80 -5.34
CA TYR A 87 -6.99 9.87 -5.66
C TYR A 87 -7.67 9.42 -4.35
N VAL A 88 -8.88 9.89 -4.10
CA VAL A 88 -9.63 9.66 -2.86
C VAL A 88 -11.00 9.12 -3.23
N LEU A 89 -11.06 7.86 -3.65
CA LEU A 89 -12.29 7.19 -4.06
C LEU A 89 -12.52 5.92 -3.26
N ASP A 90 -13.78 5.52 -3.20
CA ASP A 90 -14.13 4.20 -2.73
C ASP A 90 -13.50 3.12 -3.62
N ALA A 91 -12.86 2.10 -3.00
CA ALA A 91 -12.11 1.11 -3.76
C ALA A 91 -13.04 0.13 -4.49
N ARG A 92 -12.86 -0.03 -5.81
CA ARG A 92 -13.57 -1.01 -6.64
C ARG A 92 -12.56 -1.82 -7.46
N ILE A 93 -12.63 -3.14 -7.39
CA ILE A 93 -11.72 -4.04 -8.13
C ILE A 93 -11.75 -3.76 -9.63
N ALA A 94 -12.94 -3.55 -10.20
CA ALA A 94 -13.12 -3.27 -11.62
C ALA A 94 -12.43 -1.97 -12.09
N GLU A 95 -12.07 -1.06 -11.18
CA GLU A 95 -11.38 0.20 -11.49
C GLU A 95 -9.84 0.10 -11.39
N LYS A 96 -9.29 -1.10 -11.21
CA LYS A 96 -7.83 -1.32 -11.19
C LYS A 96 -7.12 -0.72 -12.43
N PRO A 97 -7.64 -0.85 -13.67
CA PRO A 97 -7.05 -0.22 -14.84
C PRO A 97 -7.01 1.32 -14.75
N PHE A 98 -8.08 1.92 -14.23
CA PHE A 98 -8.15 3.38 -14.04
C PHE A 98 -7.17 3.85 -12.95
N ARG A 99 -7.03 3.11 -11.83
CA ARG A 99 -5.99 3.41 -10.83
C ARG A 99 -4.59 3.35 -11.42
N GLY A 100 -4.30 2.35 -12.26
CA GLY A 100 -3.03 2.27 -12.99
C GLY A 100 -2.79 3.47 -13.90
N TYR A 101 -3.83 3.92 -14.61
CA TYR A 101 -3.78 5.16 -15.38
C TYR A 101 -3.45 6.37 -14.50
N MET A 102 -4.12 6.52 -13.34
CA MET A 102 -3.89 7.64 -12.41
C MET A 102 -2.45 7.69 -11.92
N VAL A 103 -1.88 6.55 -11.52
CA VAL A 103 -0.47 6.46 -11.10
C VAL A 103 0.45 6.87 -12.26
N LYS A 104 0.22 6.37 -13.47
CA LYS A 104 1.01 6.71 -14.65
C LYS A 104 0.92 8.21 -14.98
N ALA A 105 -0.27 8.77 -15.02
CA ALA A 105 -0.47 10.18 -15.31
C ALA A 105 0.18 11.06 -14.23
N GLY A 106 -0.06 10.74 -12.94
CA GLY A 106 0.50 11.47 -11.81
C GLY A 106 2.01 11.49 -11.81
N THR A 107 2.65 10.35 -12.05
CA THR A 107 4.13 10.27 -12.09
C THR A 107 4.73 10.90 -13.34
N THR A 108 4.01 10.92 -14.47
CA THR A 108 4.47 11.53 -15.71
C THR A 108 4.46 13.06 -15.61
N HIS A 109 3.35 13.63 -15.16
CA HIS A 109 3.15 15.08 -15.18
C HIS A 109 3.58 15.76 -13.89
N GLY A 110 3.41 15.08 -12.76
CA GLY A 110 3.70 15.61 -11.42
C GLY A 110 4.03 14.54 -10.41
N ARG A 111 3.22 14.46 -9.36
CA ARG A 111 3.24 13.45 -8.30
C ARG A 111 1.81 13.10 -7.89
N ILE A 112 1.61 11.92 -7.32
CA ILE A 112 0.27 11.48 -6.94
C ILE A 112 0.23 10.72 -5.63
N CYS A 113 -0.74 11.09 -4.77
CA CYS A 113 -1.11 10.37 -3.57
C CYS A 113 -2.35 9.49 -3.84
N MET A 114 -2.23 8.18 -3.58
CA MET A 114 -3.30 7.21 -3.77
C MET A 114 -3.92 6.84 -2.42
N MET A 115 -5.23 7.03 -2.29
CA MET A 115 -6.00 6.76 -1.06
C MET A 115 -7.27 5.94 -1.38
N PRO A 116 -7.17 4.79 -2.06
CA PRO A 116 -8.33 3.99 -2.41
C PRO A 116 -8.97 3.37 -1.16
N GLY A 117 -10.28 3.58 -0.96
CA GLY A 117 -11.00 3.03 0.18
C GLY A 117 -10.66 3.64 1.54
N LEU A 118 -9.95 4.79 1.56
CA LEU A 118 -9.63 5.51 2.79
C LEU A 118 -10.91 5.93 3.52
N THR A 119 -10.93 5.80 4.85
CA THR A 119 -12.01 6.26 5.72
C THR A 119 -11.55 7.44 6.59
N VAL A 120 -12.50 8.17 7.18
CA VAL A 120 -12.19 9.25 8.14
C VAL A 120 -11.40 8.70 9.32
N ASP A 121 -11.81 7.56 9.92
CA ASP A 121 -11.06 6.90 11.00
C ASP A 121 -9.61 6.57 10.58
N MET A 122 -9.41 6.11 9.36
CA MET A 122 -8.06 5.86 8.84
C MET A 122 -7.26 7.15 8.68
N MET A 123 -7.89 8.22 8.17
CA MET A 123 -7.24 9.53 8.07
C MET A 123 -6.74 10.02 9.43
N GLU A 124 -7.62 10.05 10.41
CA GLU A 124 -7.32 10.55 11.76
C GLU A 124 -6.27 9.72 12.49
N ARG A 125 -6.31 8.43 12.33
CA ARG A 125 -5.49 7.49 13.08
C ARG A 125 -4.16 7.18 12.42
N LEU A 126 -4.12 7.13 11.09
CA LEU A 126 -2.98 6.61 10.32
C LEU A 126 -2.24 7.68 9.51
N VAL A 127 -2.91 8.78 9.15
CA VAL A 127 -2.29 9.90 8.43
C VAL A 127 -1.88 11.00 9.41
N ASN A 128 -2.60 11.15 10.53
CA ASN A 128 -2.24 12.10 11.59
C ASN A 128 -1.10 11.58 12.50
N ILE A 129 -0.01 11.14 11.89
CA ILE A 129 1.17 10.59 12.56
C ILE A 129 2.43 11.39 12.18
N ASP A 130 3.55 11.05 12.80
CA ASP A 130 4.85 11.60 12.44
C ASP A 130 5.50 10.75 11.33
N PHE A 131 5.50 11.24 10.10
CA PHE A 131 6.13 10.57 8.96
C PHE A 131 7.64 10.41 9.12
N GLY A 132 8.32 11.28 9.89
CA GLY A 132 9.73 11.13 10.18
C GLY A 132 10.03 9.90 11.03
N VAL A 133 9.13 9.53 11.93
CA VAL A 133 9.23 8.28 12.71
C VAL A 133 9.05 7.06 11.81
N LEU A 134 8.09 7.08 10.89
CA LEU A 134 7.92 6.00 9.91
C LEU A 134 9.16 5.84 9.03
N ASP A 135 9.70 6.96 8.55
CA ASP A 135 10.91 6.93 7.71
C ASP A 135 12.09 6.31 8.44
N GLN A 136 12.39 6.78 9.65
CA GLN A 136 13.51 6.27 10.45
C GLN A 136 13.36 4.78 10.74
N GLN A 137 12.16 4.32 11.04
CA GLN A 137 11.89 2.93 11.33
C GLN A 137 12.03 2.06 10.08
N GLY A 138 11.51 2.52 8.95
CA GLY A 138 11.68 1.86 7.66
C GLY A 138 13.14 1.76 7.25
N GLN A 139 13.92 2.83 7.40
CA GLN A 139 15.36 2.83 7.11
C GLN A 139 16.14 1.82 7.96
N LYS A 140 15.85 1.72 9.26
CA LYS A 140 16.50 0.72 10.14
C LYS A 140 16.19 -0.72 9.70
N LEU A 141 14.94 -1.00 9.34
CA LEU A 141 14.55 -2.31 8.83
C LEU A 141 15.24 -2.62 7.50
N ILE A 142 15.26 -1.68 6.56
CA ILE A 142 15.95 -1.84 5.28
C ILE A 142 17.43 -2.11 5.51
N GLN A 143 18.10 -1.34 6.37
CA GLN A 143 19.51 -1.54 6.69
C GLN A 143 19.78 -2.95 7.26
N ALA A 144 18.87 -3.48 8.07
CA ALA A 144 19.01 -4.81 8.65
C ALA A 144 18.74 -5.95 7.65
N LEU A 145 17.96 -5.69 6.60
CA LEU A 145 17.51 -6.67 5.60
C LEU A 145 18.28 -6.58 4.28
N GLN A 146 18.90 -5.42 4.01
CA GLN A 146 19.57 -5.19 2.73
C GLN A 146 20.61 -6.29 2.44
N ASP A 147 20.56 -6.81 1.21
CA ASP A 147 21.45 -7.85 0.71
C ASP A 147 21.44 -9.17 1.50
N ALA A 148 20.42 -9.43 2.30
CA ALA A 148 20.30 -10.68 3.05
C ALA A 148 20.18 -11.89 2.12
N ASP A 149 21.12 -12.83 2.25
CA ASP A 149 21.07 -14.13 1.55
C ASP A 149 19.99 -15.04 2.12
N GLU A 150 19.69 -14.91 3.42
CA GLU A 150 18.66 -15.68 4.10
C GLU A 150 17.82 -14.78 5.01
N VAL A 151 16.53 -14.75 4.72
CA VAL A 151 15.48 -14.24 5.59
C VAL A 151 14.58 -15.40 5.98
N LEU A 152 14.32 -15.55 7.28
CA LEU A 152 13.37 -16.51 7.82
C LEU A 152 12.23 -15.76 8.50
N VAL A 153 11.00 -16.01 8.07
CA VAL A 153 9.79 -15.50 8.73
C VAL A 153 9.00 -16.66 9.32
N GLU A 154 8.69 -16.54 10.59
CA GLU A 154 7.96 -17.53 11.38
C GLU A 154 6.87 -16.88 12.22
N ASN A 155 5.80 -17.62 12.57
CA ASN A 155 4.87 -17.26 13.61
C ASN A 155 4.28 -18.48 14.31
N GLN A 156 3.57 -18.28 15.41
CA GLN A 156 2.95 -19.37 16.19
C GLN A 156 1.80 -20.07 15.44
N ALA A 157 1.21 -19.44 14.43
CA ALA A 157 0.15 -20.05 13.61
C ALA A 157 0.70 -21.11 12.64
N GLY A 158 2.02 -21.19 12.49
CA GLY A 158 2.70 -22.19 11.67
C GLY A 158 3.25 -21.66 10.36
N THR A 159 3.33 -20.35 10.19
CA THR A 159 4.15 -19.74 9.12
C THR A 159 5.61 -20.15 9.32
N HIS A 160 6.25 -20.63 8.27
CA HIS A 160 7.68 -20.93 8.21
C HIS A 160 8.13 -20.81 6.76
N ILE A 161 8.72 -19.67 6.43
CA ILE A 161 9.12 -19.32 5.07
C ILE A 161 10.55 -18.79 5.06
N ARG A 162 11.36 -19.27 4.11
CA ARG A 162 12.74 -18.83 3.90
C ARG A 162 12.93 -18.33 2.49
N PHE A 163 13.68 -17.24 2.36
CA PHE A 163 13.99 -16.63 1.07
C PHE A 163 15.20 -15.70 1.17
N SER A 164 15.69 -15.26 0.02
CA SER A 164 16.73 -14.24 -0.12
C SER A 164 16.11 -12.94 -0.65
N VAL A 165 16.68 -11.82 -0.25
CA VAL A 165 16.41 -10.49 -0.82
C VAL A 165 17.69 -9.85 -1.38
N LYS A 166 18.73 -10.65 -1.59
CA LYS A 166 20.02 -10.18 -2.08
C LYS A 166 19.91 -9.51 -3.44
N GLY A 167 20.49 -8.32 -3.56
CA GLY A 167 20.47 -7.53 -4.78
C GLY A 167 19.10 -6.93 -5.11
N ARG A 168 18.14 -6.95 -4.19
CA ARG A 168 16.82 -6.36 -4.38
C ARG A 168 16.79 -4.92 -3.91
N THR A 169 16.03 -4.09 -4.63
CA THR A 169 15.75 -2.71 -4.22
C THR A 169 14.60 -2.69 -3.24
N TRP A 170 14.79 -2.03 -2.12
CA TRP A 170 13.73 -1.79 -1.13
C TRP A 170 12.99 -0.49 -1.39
N LYS A 171 11.71 -0.51 -1.11
CA LYS A 171 10.87 0.68 -1.01
C LYS A 171 10.57 0.95 0.46
N ASN A 172 10.63 2.22 0.85
CA ASN A 172 10.16 2.71 2.14
C ASN A 172 8.93 3.59 1.86
N ASP A 173 7.74 3.06 2.12
CA ASP A 173 6.51 3.85 2.05
C ASP A 173 6.36 4.63 3.36
N ASN A 174 7.03 5.76 3.41
CA ASN A 174 7.13 6.67 4.55
C ASN A 174 6.20 7.89 4.42
N GLY A 175 5.34 7.92 3.40
CA GLY A 175 4.44 9.04 3.12
C GLY A 175 5.09 10.22 2.40
N ASP A 176 6.37 10.18 2.02
CA ASP A 176 7.00 11.25 1.22
C ASP A 176 6.65 11.14 -0.26
N ILE A 177 5.71 11.96 -0.70
CA ILE A 177 5.25 12.09 -2.09
C ILE A 177 5.56 13.51 -2.61
N SER A 178 6.63 14.13 -2.12
CA SER A 178 6.92 15.55 -2.34
C SER A 178 7.54 15.87 -3.71
N GLN A 179 8.12 14.89 -4.39
CA GLN A 179 8.89 15.11 -5.61
C GLN A 179 8.14 14.68 -6.88
N LYS A 180 8.35 15.41 -7.98
CA LYS A 180 7.87 15.00 -9.30
C LYS A 180 8.33 13.59 -9.64
N GLY A 181 7.44 12.80 -10.23
CA GLY A 181 7.65 11.38 -10.55
C GLY A 181 7.35 10.42 -9.39
N LYS A 182 7.10 10.92 -8.18
CA LYS A 182 6.72 10.08 -7.06
C LYS A 182 5.24 9.72 -7.05
N HIS A 183 4.97 8.54 -6.57
CA HIS A 183 3.65 8.10 -6.10
C HIS A 183 3.81 7.35 -4.79
N GLY A 184 2.77 7.31 -4.01
CA GLY A 184 2.69 6.55 -2.77
C GLY A 184 1.26 6.49 -2.26
N ASN A 185 1.05 5.69 -1.22
CA ASN A 185 -0.25 5.58 -0.58
C ASN A 185 -0.31 6.43 0.70
N LEU A 186 -1.49 6.92 1.00
CA LEU A 186 -1.86 7.29 2.37
C LEU A 186 -3.09 6.48 2.77
N PRO A 187 -3.07 5.85 3.95
CA PRO A 187 -1.98 5.86 4.94
C PRO A 187 -0.71 5.19 4.43
N ALA A 188 0.42 5.66 4.94
CA ALA A 188 1.75 5.12 4.73
C ALA A 188 2.20 4.25 5.92
N GLY A 189 3.34 3.60 5.78
CA GLY A 189 3.99 2.88 6.88
C GLY A 189 4.22 1.40 6.59
N GLU A 190 5.06 1.14 5.59
CA GLU A 190 5.60 -0.18 5.30
C GLU A 190 6.95 -0.06 4.61
N ILE A 191 7.70 -1.13 4.65
CA ILE A 191 8.80 -1.35 3.72
C ILE A 191 8.49 -2.59 2.88
N PHE A 192 8.86 -2.58 1.61
CA PHE A 192 8.64 -3.75 0.76
C PHE A 192 9.69 -3.91 -0.33
N THR A 193 9.80 -5.14 -0.82
CA THR A 193 10.67 -5.57 -1.93
C THR A 193 10.12 -6.85 -2.55
N ALA A 194 10.69 -7.28 -3.68
CA ALA A 194 10.44 -8.61 -4.20
C ALA A 194 11.48 -9.61 -3.64
N PRO A 195 11.10 -10.78 -3.15
CA PRO A 195 12.04 -11.86 -2.88
C PRO A 195 12.78 -12.30 -4.13
N VAL A 196 13.98 -12.89 -3.98
CA VAL A 196 14.60 -13.65 -5.07
C VAL A 196 13.73 -14.89 -5.30
N GLU A 197 12.96 -14.93 -6.36
CA GLU A 197 11.80 -15.82 -6.54
C GLU A 197 12.18 -17.29 -6.27
N LYS A 198 13.23 -17.80 -6.91
CA LYS A 198 13.67 -19.20 -6.77
C LYS A 198 14.13 -19.59 -5.36
N SER A 199 14.44 -18.61 -4.51
CA SER A 199 14.86 -18.83 -3.13
C SER A 199 13.67 -19.00 -2.17
N PHE A 200 12.45 -18.64 -2.58
CA PHE A 200 11.29 -18.57 -1.71
C PHE A 200 10.66 -19.96 -1.51
N ASN A 201 10.82 -20.51 -0.30
CA ASN A 201 10.41 -21.88 0.03
C ASN A 201 9.81 -21.97 1.43
N GLY A 202 8.75 -22.76 1.56
CA GLY A 202 8.07 -23.03 2.81
C GLY A 202 6.58 -22.75 2.74
N ARG A 203 5.98 -22.38 3.89
CA ARG A 203 4.56 -22.08 3.95
C ARG A 203 4.27 -20.82 4.75
N ILE A 204 3.20 -20.16 4.42
CA ILE A 204 2.62 -19.04 5.17
C ILE A 204 1.19 -19.39 5.58
N VAL A 205 0.88 -19.08 6.85
CA VAL A 205 -0.48 -19.14 7.41
C VAL A 205 -1.01 -17.72 7.46
N ILE A 206 -2.00 -17.44 6.66
CA ILE A 206 -2.50 -16.09 6.44
C ILE A 206 -3.63 -15.72 7.41
N ARG A 207 -3.75 -14.43 7.72
CA ARG A 207 -4.83 -13.82 8.49
C ARG A 207 -5.79 -13.03 7.62
N LEU A 208 -5.31 -12.50 6.52
CA LEU A 208 -6.07 -11.75 5.55
C LEU A 208 -5.50 -12.05 4.18
N ILE A 209 -6.33 -12.18 3.17
CA ILE A 209 -5.92 -12.20 1.79
C ILE A 209 -6.81 -11.26 0.99
N ASP A 210 -6.17 -10.32 0.26
CA ASP A 210 -6.88 -9.19 -0.33
C ASP A 210 -7.75 -8.55 0.78
N ASP A 211 -8.96 -8.14 0.57
CA ASP A 211 -9.81 -7.57 1.64
C ASP A 211 -10.62 -8.61 2.44
N LYS A 212 -10.21 -9.89 2.43
CA LYS A 212 -10.96 -10.99 3.08
C LYS A 212 -10.24 -11.51 4.32
N LEU A 213 -10.83 -11.27 5.51
CA LEU A 213 -10.38 -11.91 6.74
C LEU A 213 -10.67 -13.42 6.71
N GLY A 214 -9.67 -14.20 7.10
CA GLY A 214 -9.81 -15.64 7.19
C GLY A 214 -8.46 -16.32 7.42
N GLN A 215 -8.50 -17.57 7.85
CA GLN A 215 -7.29 -18.40 7.92
C GLN A 215 -7.12 -19.16 6.63
N GLY A 216 -5.89 -19.20 6.16
CA GLY A 216 -5.54 -19.99 5.00
C GLY A 216 -4.07 -20.35 5.01
N ILE A 217 -3.68 -21.21 4.11
CA ILE A 217 -2.30 -21.69 3.96
C ILE A 217 -1.91 -21.54 2.50
N LEU A 218 -0.72 -20.99 2.27
CA LEU A 218 -0.05 -21.00 0.97
C LEU A 218 1.27 -21.73 1.12
N GLU A 219 1.56 -22.69 0.24
CA GLU A 219 2.77 -23.48 0.23
C GLU A 219 3.59 -23.20 -1.04
N PHE A 220 4.85 -22.85 -0.84
CA PHE A 220 5.76 -22.43 -1.91
C PHE A 220 6.95 -23.36 -2.06
N SER A 221 7.35 -23.58 -3.31
CA SER A 221 8.62 -24.20 -3.66
C SER A 221 9.22 -23.52 -4.89
N GLY A 222 10.45 -23.03 -4.74
CA GLY A 222 11.15 -22.29 -5.79
C GLY A 222 10.41 -21.02 -6.24
N GLY A 223 9.76 -20.31 -5.31
CA GLY A 223 9.01 -19.08 -5.56
C GLY A 223 7.62 -19.28 -6.15
N ARG A 224 7.25 -20.51 -6.45
CA ARG A 224 5.95 -20.84 -7.05
C ARG A 224 5.01 -21.43 -6.02
N LEU A 225 3.76 -20.96 -6.00
CA LEU A 225 2.68 -21.56 -5.22
C LEU A 225 2.42 -22.99 -5.71
N LYS A 226 2.54 -23.97 -4.81
CA LYS A 226 2.38 -25.41 -5.07
C LYS A 226 1.11 -25.97 -4.43
N GLY A 227 0.72 -25.42 -3.29
CA GLY A 227 -0.47 -25.83 -2.57
C GLY A 227 -1.11 -24.66 -1.86
N PHE A 228 -2.42 -24.74 -1.66
CA PHE A 228 -3.17 -23.75 -0.92
C PHE A 228 -4.37 -24.37 -0.20
N LYS A 229 -4.80 -23.71 0.88
CA LYS A 229 -6.01 -24.09 1.62
C LYS A 229 -6.65 -22.81 2.18
N GLY A 230 -7.96 -22.69 2.05
CA GLY A 230 -8.78 -21.59 2.53
C GLY A 230 -9.74 -21.09 1.45
N GLU A 231 -10.93 -20.68 1.86
CA GLU A 231 -12.00 -20.28 0.93
C GLU A 231 -11.63 -19.04 0.12
N GLY A 232 -11.18 -17.97 0.78
CA GLY A 232 -10.76 -16.74 0.10
C GLY A 232 -9.61 -16.96 -0.90
N ILE A 233 -8.69 -17.90 -0.59
CA ILE A 233 -7.60 -18.25 -1.50
C ILE A 233 -8.14 -18.98 -2.73
N SER A 234 -9.11 -19.88 -2.55
CA SER A 234 -9.73 -20.63 -3.67
C SER A 234 -10.38 -19.68 -4.68
N GLU A 235 -11.02 -18.62 -4.21
CA GLU A 235 -11.61 -17.60 -5.08
C GLU A 235 -10.53 -16.84 -5.88
N ILE A 236 -9.42 -16.47 -5.23
CA ILE A 236 -8.29 -15.81 -5.89
C ILE A 236 -7.64 -16.75 -6.92
N MET A 237 -7.48 -18.04 -6.59
CA MET A 237 -6.94 -19.01 -7.53
C MET A 237 -7.87 -19.21 -8.74
N ALA A 238 -9.18 -19.12 -8.54
CA ALA A 238 -10.13 -19.15 -9.65
C ALA A 238 -10.01 -17.91 -10.55
N GLN A 239 -9.73 -16.74 -9.99
CA GLN A 239 -9.48 -15.51 -10.76
C GLN A 239 -8.17 -15.56 -11.55
N ILE A 240 -7.11 -16.12 -10.96
CA ILE A 240 -5.82 -16.33 -11.62
C ILE A 240 -5.95 -17.35 -12.76
N GLY A 241 -6.80 -18.37 -12.59
CA GLY A 241 -7.01 -19.41 -13.59
C GLY A 241 -5.72 -20.12 -13.96
N ASP A 242 -5.43 -20.17 -15.26
CA ASP A 242 -4.24 -20.82 -15.82
C ASP A 242 -3.02 -19.87 -15.93
N ASP A 243 -3.13 -18.63 -15.46
CA ASP A 243 -1.99 -17.71 -15.48
C ASP A 243 -0.92 -18.14 -14.47
N GLU A 244 0.12 -18.77 -14.98
CA GLU A 244 1.26 -19.25 -14.20
C GLU A 244 2.03 -18.11 -13.53
N THR A 245 2.00 -16.89 -14.09
CA THR A 245 2.68 -15.71 -13.51
C THR A 245 1.98 -15.20 -12.26
N GLY A 246 0.66 -15.38 -12.18
CA GLY A 246 -0.14 -15.05 -11.00
C GLY A 246 0.14 -15.95 -9.78
N ARG A 247 0.88 -17.06 -9.97
CA ARG A 247 1.23 -18.03 -8.92
C ARG A 247 2.67 -17.91 -8.42
N ILE A 248 3.39 -16.89 -8.85
CA ILE A 248 4.77 -16.64 -8.43
C ILE A 248 4.76 -15.58 -7.33
N ILE A 249 5.65 -15.73 -6.34
CA ILE A 249 5.86 -14.69 -5.34
C ILE A 249 6.33 -13.40 -6.02
N GLY A 250 5.66 -12.29 -5.74
CA GLY A 250 5.96 -10.97 -6.31
C GLY A 250 6.45 -9.97 -5.27
N GLU A 251 5.98 -10.09 -4.01
CA GLU A 251 6.30 -9.12 -2.98
C GLU A 251 6.49 -9.72 -1.60
N PHE A 252 7.31 -9.06 -0.81
CA PHE A 252 7.46 -9.21 0.63
C PHE A 252 7.51 -7.83 1.26
N GLY A 253 6.58 -7.54 2.17
CA GLY A 253 6.55 -6.28 2.91
C GLY A 253 6.41 -6.47 4.41
N ILE A 254 6.70 -5.42 5.17
CA ILE A 254 6.62 -5.35 6.62
C ILE A 254 5.89 -4.06 7.02
N GLY A 255 4.77 -4.18 7.73
CA GLY A 255 4.03 -3.05 8.25
C GLY A 255 4.77 -2.35 9.40
N THR A 256 4.80 -1.03 9.36
CA THR A 256 5.51 -0.17 10.32
C THR A 256 4.63 0.87 11.00
N ASN A 257 3.36 1.02 10.59
CA ASN A 257 2.45 2.01 11.14
C ASN A 257 1.81 1.51 12.46
N PRO A 258 2.12 2.12 13.61
CA PRO A 258 1.64 1.65 14.91
C PRO A 258 0.14 1.85 15.12
N GLY A 259 -0.50 2.72 14.35
CA GLY A 259 -1.93 2.98 14.39
C GLY A 259 -2.75 2.01 13.53
N ALA A 260 -2.12 1.30 12.59
CA ALA A 260 -2.82 0.42 11.65
C ALA A 260 -3.29 -0.88 12.32
N ARG A 261 -4.44 -1.38 11.83
CA ARG A 261 -5.13 -2.56 12.36
C ARG A 261 -5.26 -3.63 11.29
N ILE A 262 -5.32 -4.88 11.70
CA ILE A 262 -5.68 -5.98 10.80
C ILE A 262 -7.20 -5.97 10.63
N CYS A 263 -7.67 -5.51 9.49
CA CYS A 263 -9.08 -5.36 9.15
C CYS A 263 -9.30 -5.73 7.67
N PRO A 264 -10.55 -5.93 7.21
CA PRO A 264 -10.85 -6.23 5.81
C PRO A 264 -10.70 -4.99 4.90
N ASN A 265 -9.56 -4.36 4.97
CA ASN A 265 -9.09 -3.28 4.11
C ASN A 265 -7.57 -3.42 4.01
N MET A 266 -7.07 -3.91 2.87
CA MET A 266 -5.65 -4.22 2.69
C MET A 266 -4.80 -2.96 2.75
N LEU A 267 -5.29 -1.81 2.26
CA LEU A 267 -4.57 -0.54 2.34
C LEU A 267 -4.16 -0.18 3.79
N GLU A 268 -4.99 -0.53 4.79
CA GLU A 268 -4.64 -0.37 6.20
C GLU A 268 -3.83 -1.56 6.72
N ALA A 269 -4.30 -2.77 6.43
CA ALA A 269 -3.81 -3.99 7.08
C ALA A 269 -2.33 -4.28 6.78
N GLU A 270 -1.87 -4.02 5.54
CA GLU A 270 -0.47 -4.19 5.13
C GLU A 270 0.49 -3.24 5.85
N LYS A 271 -0.03 -2.10 6.36
CA LYS A 271 0.73 -1.13 7.15
C LYS A 271 0.83 -1.50 8.64
N ALA A 272 0.05 -2.51 9.10
CA ALA A 272 -0.04 -2.83 10.53
C ALA A 272 1.33 -3.21 11.11
N TYR A 273 1.72 -2.52 12.18
CA TYR A 273 3.03 -2.69 12.81
C TYR A 273 3.29 -4.15 13.22
N GLY A 274 4.44 -4.68 12.78
CA GLY A 274 4.91 -6.02 13.15
C GLY A 274 4.19 -7.15 12.42
N THR A 275 3.48 -6.85 11.34
CA THR A 275 3.00 -7.84 10.37
C THR A 275 3.98 -7.99 9.21
N ALA A 276 3.84 -9.07 8.45
CA ALA A 276 4.39 -9.17 7.10
C ALA A 276 3.26 -9.46 6.12
N HIS A 277 3.41 -8.97 4.90
CA HIS A 277 2.58 -9.39 3.79
C HIS A 277 3.44 -9.97 2.67
N PHE A 278 2.84 -10.87 1.92
CA PHE A 278 3.45 -11.54 0.79
C PHE A 278 2.46 -11.50 -0.36
N ALA A 279 2.85 -10.93 -1.50
CA ALA A 279 1.97 -10.96 -2.66
C ALA A 279 2.37 -12.03 -3.65
N ILE A 280 1.37 -12.68 -4.24
CA ILE A 280 1.54 -13.49 -5.44
C ILE A 280 1.17 -12.67 -6.68
N GLY A 281 1.94 -12.84 -7.75
CA GLY A 281 1.73 -12.16 -9.02
C GLY A 281 2.81 -11.11 -9.34
N ASP A 282 2.37 -9.92 -9.71
CA ASP A 282 3.25 -8.85 -10.18
C ASP A 282 4.21 -8.36 -9.09
N SER A 283 5.45 -8.11 -9.48
CA SER A 283 6.50 -7.60 -8.58
C SER A 283 6.72 -6.09 -8.69
N TYR A 284 5.90 -5.39 -9.47
CA TYR A 284 6.02 -3.95 -9.73
C TYR A 284 7.43 -3.50 -10.17
N GLY A 285 8.14 -4.41 -10.87
CA GLY A 285 9.51 -4.16 -11.34
C GLY A 285 10.59 -4.28 -10.27
N LEU A 286 10.26 -4.67 -9.03
CA LEU A 286 11.21 -4.93 -7.95
C LEU A 286 11.83 -6.34 -8.05
N GLY A 287 11.15 -7.26 -8.72
CA GLY A 287 11.56 -8.62 -9.03
C GLY A 287 11.61 -8.89 -10.52
N GLN A 288 11.64 -10.17 -10.89
CA GLN A 288 11.65 -10.63 -12.28
C GLN A 288 10.26 -11.01 -12.78
N ASN A 289 9.31 -11.27 -11.88
CA ASN A 289 7.97 -11.67 -12.27
C ASN A 289 7.13 -10.45 -12.66
N SER A 290 6.45 -10.56 -13.79
CA SER A 290 5.43 -9.60 -14.22
C SER A 290 4.13 -10.36 -14.47
N SER A 291 3.03 -9.84 -13.95
CA SER A 291 1.71 -10.47 -14.02
C SER A 291 0.61 -9.40 -14.10
N SER A 292 -0.55 -9.79 -14.61
CA SER A 292 -1.76 -8.96 -14.49
C SER A 292 -2.42 -9.07 -13.10
N HIS A 293 -1.95 -10.00 -12.28
CA HIS A 293 -2.45 -10.28 -10.95
C HIS A 293 -1.48 -9.75 -9.89
N HIS A 294 -2.02 -9.35 -8.74
CA HIS A 294 -1.29 -9.02 -7.52
C HIS A 294 -2.26 -9.15 -6.35
N TYR A 295 -1.98 -10.11 -5.46
CA TYR A 295 -2.83 -10.39 -4.29
C TYR A 295 -1.98 -10.53 -3.04
N ASP A 296 -2.22 -9.65 -2.08
CA ASP A 296 -1.53 -9.60 -0.81
C ASP A 296 -2.10 -10.60 0.19
N ALA A 297 -1.22 -11.33 0.85
CA ALA A 297 -1.51 -12.25 1.94
C ALA A 297 -0.81 -11.78 3.21
N LEU A 298 -1.58 -11.39 4.22
CA LEU A 298 -1.08 -10.86 5.48
C LEU A 298 -0.82 -11.97 6.50
N VAL A 299 0.31 -11.85 7.19
CA VAL A 299 0.75 -12.70 8.30
C VAL A 299 0.98 -11.84 9.55
N ASP A 300 0.32 -12.16 10.64
CA ASP A 300 0.43 -11.43 11.89
C ASP A 300 1.49 -11.99 12.84
N LYS A 301 1.89 -11.16 13.82
CA LYS A 301 2.79 -11.55 14.93
C LYS A 301 4.03 -12.30 14.48
N ILE A 302 4.67 -11.80 13.43
CA ILE A 302 5.84 -12.45 12.86
C ILE A 302 7.05 -12.41 13.79
N SER A 303 7.87 -13.44 13.70
CA SER A 303 9.28 -13.42 14.10
C SER A 303 10.12 -13.49 12.83
N LEU A 304 11.04 -12.55 12.66
CA LEU A 304 11.89 -12.43 11.48
C LEU A 304 13.34 -12.50 11.88
N LYS A 305 14.10 -13.35 11.17
CA LYS A 305 15.54 -13.53 11.36
C LYS A 305 16.28 -13.29 10.05
N VAL A 306 17.43 -12.67 10.16
CA VAL A 306 18.37 -12.43 9.05
C VAL A 306 19.72 -13.00 9.43
N GLY A 307 20.23 -13.97 8.68
CA GLY A 307 21.50 -14.63 8.99
C GLY A 307 21.59 -15.17 10.42
N GLY A 308 20.45 -15.66 10.97
CA GLY A 308 20.34 -16.15 12.34
C GLY A 308 20.07 -15.08 13.42
N ARG A 309 20.23 -13.77 13.12
CA ARG A 309 19.91 -12.67 14.03
C ARG A 309 18.42 -12.36 13.99
N THR A 310 17.76 -12.32 15.14
CA THR A 310 16.36 -11.91 15.25
C THR A 310 16.24 -10.40 15.13
N ILE A 311 15.44 -9.94 14.17
CA ILE A 311 15.16 -8.54 13.88
C ILE A 311 13.77 -8.15 14.40
N ILE A 312 12.79 -9.07 14.26
CA ILE A 312 11.44 -8.93 14.78
C ILE A 312 11.13 -10.17 15.62
N ASN A 313 10.51 -9.99 16.77
CA ASN A 313 10.08 -11.10 17.63
C ASN A 313 8.61 -10.92 18.01
N GLN A 314 7.76 -11.83 17.54
CA GLN A 314 6.30 -11.80 17.76
C GLN A 314 5.69 -10.41 17.51
N GLY A 315 6.02 -9.82 16.36
CA GLY A 315 5.56 -8.49 15.95
C GLY A 315 6.28 -7.30 16.59
N LYS A 316 7.25 -7.52 17.49
CA LYS A 316 8.03 -6.42 18.11
C LYS A 316 9.39 -6.27 17.41
N PHE A 317 9.69 -5.07 16.96
CA PHE A 317 11.00 -4.74 16.38
C PHE A 317 12.09 -4.69 17.46
N LEU A 318 13.27 -5.27 17.16
CA LEU A 318 14.42 -5.36 18.06
C LEU A 318 15.62 -4.54 17.57
N ILE A 319 15.37 -3.56 16.68
CA ILE A 319 16.39 -2.71 16.02
C ILE A 319 16.14 -1.21 16.24
#